data_62433f54e05909958a8b1804a071d1b7
#
_entry.id   62433f54e05909958a8b1804a071d1b7
#
_cell.length_a   1.000
_cell.length_b   1.000
_cell.length_c   1.000
_cell.angle_alpha   90.00
_cell.angle_beta   90.00
_cell.angle_gamma   90.00
#
_symmetry.space_group_name_H-M   'P 1'
#
loop_
_entity.id
_entity.type
_entity.pdbx_description
1 polymer ?
#
loop_
_entity_poly.entity_id
_entity_poly.type
_entity_poly.pdbx_seq_one_letter_code
_entity_poly.pdbx_strand_id
1 'polypeptide(L)'
;MASTCPNCGKKLKFYNIKAECSQCGVSIPNFNWEARLEEDNIKAEEKFQTFYGNLNRIAYSLWGTKLRIVRIILSFIPAVGFILPWASLKSDASSVSFDIIGVFTDGFSMIDLFKSFFGNAGLYFTNMGYENYSGPITYTMLSMLFMVLSALLIVIAFFLIIFTFKHSKTKAMFVFDVLSVLSAIVSAILFTVGAKSASGYQGFNFGDMAMYNASGSVQWGFFVALALLLVASGINLAVALAPAKSDETLEEERLARKAVKDEKERQAAIKREKEREEAEKKAAEEQAEKVAKARANLEAAKAKKKK
;
A
#
# COMPACT_ATOMS: atom_id res chain seq x y z
N MET A 1 13.43 -7.68 -35.33
CA MET A 1 12.81 -7.24 -36.60
C MET A 1 13.02 -8.32 -37.63
N ALA A 2 11.99 -8.68 -38.38
CA ALA A 2 12.08 -9.80 -39.33
C ALA A 2 13.11 -9.51 -40.41
N SER A 3 14.17 -10.26 -40.45
CA SER A 3 15.22 -10.18 -41.49
C SER A 3 14.81 -10.88 -42.80
N THR A 4 13.55 -11.33 -42.89
CA THR A 4 13.05 -12.09 -44.05
C THR A 4 11.64 -11.66 -44.43
N CYS A 5 11.32 -11.68 -45.73
CA CYS A 5 9.98 -11.41 -46.20
C CYS A 5 9.02 -12.50 -45.75
N PRO A 6 7.86 -12.17 -45.14
CA PRO A 6 6.94 -13.20 -44.61
C PRO A 6 6.23 -14.00 -45.71
N ASN A 7 6.18 -13.52 -46.95
CA ASN A 7 5.53 -14.23 -48.05
C ASN A 7 6.51 -15.09 -48.85
N CYS A 8 7.68 -14.60 -49.21
CA CYS A 8 8.62 -15.31 -50.13
C CYS A 8 9.93 -15.73 -49.45
N GLY A 9 10.13 -15.48 -48.15
CA GLY A 9 11.33 -15.86 -47.40
C GLY A 9 12.62 -15.11 -47.77
N LYS A 10 12.58 -14.13 -48.70
CA LYS A 10 13.75 -13.32 -49.08
C LYS A 10 14.31 -12.57 -47.89
N LYS A 11 15.61 -12.66 -47.62
CA LYS A 11 16.30 -11.88 -46.61
C LYS A 11 16.19 -10.38 -46.93
N LEU A 12 15.67 -9.61 -46.00
CA LEU A 12 15.54 -8.16 -46.08
C LEU A 12 16.79 -7.52 -45.48
N LYS A 13 17.40 -6.61 -46.24
CA LYS A 13 18.55 -5.87 -45.72
C LYS A 13 18.04 -4.67 -44.88
N PHE A 14 18.79 -4.27 -43.87
CA PHE A 14 18.41 -3.20 -42.92
C PHE A 14 18.12 -1.84 -43.60
N TYR A 15 18.65 -1.63 -44.82
CA TYR A 15 18.42 -0.40 -45.62
C TYR A 15 17.23 -0.51 -46.60
N ASN A 16 16.47 -1.60 -46.59
CA ASN A 16 15.24 -1.71 -47.38
C ASN A 16 14.14 -0.86 -46.70
N ILE A 17 14.07 0.41 -47.12
CA ILE A 17 13.11 1.39 -46.58
C ILE A 17 11.72 1.22 -47.22
N LYS A 18 11.62 0.46 -48.33
CA LYS A 18 10.33 0.25 -49.00
C LYS A 18 9.46 -0.70 -48.22
N ALA A 19 8.20 -0.32 -48.03
CA ALA A 19 7.21 -1.15 -47.38
C ALA A 19 6.85 -2.45 -48.14
N GLU A 20 7.25 -2.51 -49.44
CA GLU A 20 6.96 -3.63 -50.32
C GLU A 20 8.21 -4.48 -50.56
N CYS A 21 8.00 -5.79 -50.62
CA CYS A 21 9.07 -6.70 -50.94
C CYS A 21 9.52 -6.55 -52.41
N SER A 22 10.81 -6.27 -52.65
CA SER A 22 11.37 -6.11 -53.98
C SER A 22 11.33 -7.38 -54.86
N GLN A 23 10.97 -8.51 -54.33
CA GLN A 23 10.86 -9.79 -55.07
C GLN A 23 9.42 -10.17 -55.40
N CYS A 24 8.49 -10.08 -54.44
CA CYS A 24 7.11 -10.55 -54.60
C CYS A 24 6.07 -9.42 -54.53
N GLY A 25 6.48 -8.13 -54.38
CA GLY A 25 5.58 -6.99 -54.36
C GLY A 25 4.65 -6.89 -53.14
N VAL A 26 4.69 -7.85 -52.23
CA VAL A 26 3.80 -7.84 -51.05
C VAL A 26 4.19 -6.72 -50.12
N SER A 27 3.18 -5.99 -49.63
CA SER A 27 3.33 -5.01 -48.53
C SER A 27 3.64 -5.75 -47.22
N ILE A 28 4.88 -5.62 -46.74
CA ILE A 28 5.38 -6.31 -45.55
C ILE A 28 4.62 -5.94 -44.30
N PRO A 29 4.30 -4.65 -44.04
CA PRO A 29 3.52 -4.24 -42.90
C PRO A 29 2.08 -4.79 -42.90
N ASN A 30 1.49 -4.87 -44.11
CA ASN A 30 0.07 -5.28 -44.25
C ASN A 30 -0.11 -6.78 -44.56
N PHE A 31 0.99 -7.56 -44.63
CA PHE A 31 0.88 -8.99 -44.87
C PHE A 31 0.23 -9.70 -43.69
N ASN A 32 -0.90 -10.37 -43.94
CA ASN A 32 -1.71 -11.08 -42.92
C ASN A 32 -2.00 -10.23 -41.68
N TRP A 33 -2.27 -8.92 -41.88
CA TRP A 33 -2.49 -8.00 -40.77
C TRP A 33 -3.70 -8.43 -39.92
N GLU A 34 -4.75 -8.98 -40.51
CA GLU A 34 -5.94 -9.49 -39.80
C GLU A 34 -5.57 -10.66 -38.88
N ALA A 35 -4.85 -11.66 -39.39
CA ALA A 35 -4.42 -12.81 -38.60
C ALA A 35 -3.47 -12.40 -37.45
N ARG A 36 -2.58 -11.42 -37.71
CA ARG A 36 -1.70 -10.87 -36.65
C ARG A 36 -2.48 -10.08 -35.62
N LEU A 37 -3.47 -9.32 -36.05
CA LEU A 37 -4.35 -8.58 -35.14
C LEU A 37 -5.13 -9.53 -34.25
N GLU A 38 -5.65 -10.62 -34.82
CA GLU A 38 -6.37 -11.64 -34.07
C GLU A 38 -5.44 -12.37 -33.07
N GLU A 39 -4.22 -12.74 -33.50
CA GLU A 39 -3.21 -13.31 -32.60
C GLU A 39 -2.80 -12.36 -31.48
N ASP A 40 -2.62 -11.08 -31.78
CA ASP A 40 -2.30 -10.05 -30.79
C ASP A 40 -3.48 -9.81 -29.83
N ASN A 41 -4.73 -9.86 -30.32
CA ASN A 41 -5.93 -9.78 -29.49
C ASN A 41 -6.02 -10.98 -28.53
N ILE A 42 -5.81 -12.20 -29.02
CA ILE A 42 -5.81 -13.40 -28.17
C ILE A 42 -4.74 -13.28 -27.08
N LYS A 43 -3.51 -12.89 -27.45
CA LYS A 43 -2.42 -12.68 -26.48
C LYS A 43 -2.74 -11.56 -25.49
N ALA A 44 -3.42 -10.51 -25.94
CA ALA A 44 -3.85 -9.42 -25.07
C ALA A 44 -4.92 -9.90 -24.10
N GLU A 45 -5.91 -10.67 -24.56
CA GLU A 45 -6.95 -11.24 -23.71
C GLU A 45 -6.38 -12.18 -22.65
N GLU A 46 -5.43 -13.07 -22.99
CA GLU A 46 -4.75 -13.92 -22.01
C GLU A 46 -4.03 -13.11 -20.93
N LYS A 47 -3.31 -12.06 -21.34
CA LYS A 47 -2.64 -11.15 -20.39
C LYS A 47 -3.64 -10.42 -19.51
N PHE A 48 -4.74 -9.95 -20.07
CA PHE A 48 -5.80 -9.28 -19.30
C PHE A 48 -6.49 -10.25 -18.35
N GLN A 49 -6.77 -11.49 -18.75
CA GLN A 49 -7.34 -12.49 -17.85
C GLN A 49 -6.40 -12.77 -16.67
N THR A 50 -5.10 -12.96 -16.95
CA THR A 50 -4.09 -13.15 -15.89
C THR A 50 -4.02 -11.92 -14.97
N PHE A 51 -4.03 -10.72 -15.52
CA PHE A 51 -4.00 -9.49 -14.76
C PHE A 51 -5.23 -9.34 -13.86
N TYR A 52 -6.43 -9.53 -14.41
CA TYR A 52 -7.67 -9.47 -13.62
C TYR A 52 -7.77 -10.58 -12.59
N GLY A 53 -7.28 -11.78 -12.89
CA GLY A 53 -7.17 -12.87 -11.92
C GLY A 53 -6.28 -12.49 -10.74
N ASN A 54 -5.11 -11.89 -11.00
CA ASN A 54 -4.21 -11.41 -9.94
C ASN A 54 -4.86 -10.29 -9.12
N LEU A 55 -5.54 -9.32 -9.76
CA LEU A 55 -6.26 -8.25 -9.05
C LEU A 55 -7.37 -8.82 -8.14
N ASN A 56 -8.10 -9.82 -8.62
CA ASN A 56 -9.15 -10.47 -7.84
C ASN A 56 -8.58 -11.19 -6.61
N ARG A 57 -7.43 -11.85 -6.74
CA ARG A 57 -6.71 -12.47 -5.62
C ARG A 57 -6.21 -11.43 -4.60
N ILE A 58 -5.68 -10.29 -5.06
CA ILE A 58 -5.30 -9.18 -4.19
C ILE A 58 -6.53 -8.67 -3.45
N ALA A 59 -7.62 -8.41 -4.16
CA ALA A 59 -8.88 -7.97 -3.57
C ALA A 59 -9.41 -8.99 -2.54
N TYR A 60 -9.34 -10.28 -2.85
CA TYR A 60 -9.69 -11.33 -1.89
C TYR A 60 -8.74 -11.35 -0.68
N SER A 61 -7.44 -11.16 -0.86
CA SER A 61 -6.48 -11.09 0.24
C SER A 61 -6.76 -9.92 1.19
N LEU A 62 -7.26 -8.80 0.67
CA LEU A 62 -7.55 -7.60 1.44
C LEU A 62 -8.97 -7.63 2.04
N TRP A 63 -10.01 -7.87 1.23
CA TRP A 63 -11.41 -7.68 1.61
C TRP A 63 -12.29 -8.92 1.48
N GLY A 64 -11.74 -10.04 1.06
CA GLY A 64 -12.52 -11.22 0.69
C GLY A 64 -13.33 -11.87 1.82
N THR A 65 -12.98 -11.64 3.08
CA THR A 65 -13.73 -12.09 4.26
C THR A 65 -13.67 -11.02 5.37
N LYS A 66 -14.65 -11.06 6.30
CA LYS A 66 -14.63 -10.16 7.47
C LYS A 66 -13.32 -10.27 8.26
N LEU A 67 -12.78 -11.49 8.41
CA LEU A 67 -11.52 -11.74 9.11
C LEU A 67 -10.33 -11.04 8.40
N ARG A 68 -10.32 -10.99 7.07
CA ARG A 68 -9.27 -10.32 6.29
C ARG A 68 -9.35 -8.80 6.39
N ILE A 69 -10.55 -8.23 6.45
CA ILE A 69 -10.74 -6.79 6.69
C ILE A 69 -10.23 -6.42 8.09
N VAL A 70 -10.61 -7.19 9.10
CA VAL A 70 -10.13 -6.98 10.48
C VAL A 70 -8.61 -7.11 10.55
N ARG A 71 -8.01 -8.05 9.81
CA ARG A 71 -6.56 -8.21 9.71
C ARG A 71 -5.87 -6.93 9.25
N ILE A 72 -6.35 -6.27 8.18
CA ILE A 72 -5.74 -5.03 7.66
C ILE A 72 -5.69 -3.97 8.76
N ILE A 73 -6.82 -3.77 9.43
CA ILE A 73 -6.94 -2.77 10.48
C ILE A 73 -5.99 -3.11 11.65
N LEU A 74 -6.06 -4.33 12.15
CA LEU A 74 -5.26 -4.76 13.29
C LEU A 74 -3.76 -4.89 12.99
N SER A 75 -3.36 -5.16 11.74
CA SER A 75 -1.94 -5.17 11.35
C SER A 75 -1.35 -3.77 11.20
N PHE A 76 -2.19 -2.74 11.01
CA PHE A 76 -1.73 -1.34 10.93
C PHE A 76 -1.64 -0.67 12.32
N ILE A 77 -2.55 -1.01 13.23
CA ILE A 77 -2.66 -0.37 14.55
C ILE A 77 -1.35 -0.43 15.37
N PRO A 78 -0.55 -1.52 15.35
CA PRO A 78 0.72 -1.55 16.09
C PRO A 78 1.69 -0.43 15.73
N ALA A 79 1.63 0.09 14.49
CA ALA A 79 2.46 1.23 14.08
C ALA A 79 2.19 2.48 14.96
N VAL A 80 0.94 2.66 15.41
CA VAL A 80 0.56 3.75 16.33
C VAL A 80 1.19 3.54 17.72
N GLY A 81 1.38 2.29 18.14
CA GLY A 81 2.01 1.97 19.43
C GLY A 81 3.45 2.48 19.57
N PHE A 82 4.17 2.63 18.44
CA PHE A 82 5.53 3.16 18.44
C PHE A 82 5.61 4.70 18.59
N ILE A 83 4.48 5.39 18.46
CA ILE A 83 4.36 6.84 18.71
C ILE A 83 4.21 7.12 20.21
N LEU A 84 3.78 6.12 20.97
CA LEU A 84 3.59 6.24 22.42
C LEU A 84 4.95 6.19 23.14
N PRO A 85 5.06 6.77 24.34
CA PRO A 85 6.30 6.76 25.11
C PRO A 85 6.69 5.31 25.44
N TRP A 86 7.79 4.85 24.81
CA TRP A 86 8.29 3.48 24.91
C TRP A 86 9.11 3.28 26.18
N ALA A 87 10.03 4.18 26.41
CA ALA A 87 10.91 4.21 27.57
C ALA A 87 11.28 5.64 27.91
N SER A 88 11.76 5.91 29.11
CA SER A 88 12.29 7.22 29.48
C SER A 88 13.57 7.07 30.33
N LEU A 89 14.51 7.95 30.09
CA LEU A 89 15.70 8.15 30.89
C LEU A 89 15.61 9.53 31.52
N LYS A 90 15.70 9.62 32.83
CA LYS A 90 15.60 10.85 33.61
C LYS A 90 16.90 11.08 34.39
N SER A 91 17.36 12.30 34.45
CA SER A 91 18.51 12.78 35.18
C SER A 91 18.10 13.98 36.00
N ASP A 92 18.93 14.45 36.92
CA ASP A 92 18.69 15.66 37.71
C ASP A 92 18.52 16.91 36.85
N ALA A 93 19.16 16.96 35.68
CA ALA A 93 19.19 18.13 34.80
C ALA A 93 18.34 17.96 33.52
N SER A 94 18.01 16.73 33.09
CA SER A 94 17.38 16.46 31.79
C SER A 94 16.55 15.20 31.80
N SER A 95 15.65 15.09 30.85
CA SER A 95 14.87 13.86 30.63
C SER A 95 14.73 13.59 29.14
N VAL A 96 14.85 12.33 28.74
CA VAL A 96 14.66 11.88 27.36
C VAL A 96 13.57 10.83 27.32
N SER A 97 12.60 11.02 26.44
CA SER A 97 11.58 10.02 26.12
C SER A 97 11.96 9.32 24.82
N PHE A 98 11.89 7.99 24.83
CA PHE A 98 12.18 7.15 23.68
C PHE A 98 10.85 6.71 23.06
N ASP A 99 10.43 7.46 22.08
CA ASP A 99 9.38 7.14 21.11
C ASP A 99 9.82 7.68 19.75
N ILE A 100 9.11 7.33 18.68
CA ILE A 100 9.49 7.76 17.32
C ILE A 100 9.46 9.28 17.16
N ILE A 101 8.60 9.98 17.90
CA ILE A 101 8.43 11.43 17.78
C ILE A 101 9.34 12.17 18.78
N GLY A 102 9.36 11.74 20.04
CA GLY A 102 10.06 12.43 21.14
C GLY A 102 11.57 12.53 20.89
N VAL A 103 12.13 11.53 20.24
CA VAL A 103 13.53 11.53 19.81
C VAL A 103 13.90 12.71 18.89
N PHE A 104 12.93 13.21 18.11
CA PHE A 104 13.13 14.36 17.22
C PHE A 104 12.71 15.68 17.85
N THR A 105 11.87 15.66 18.89
CA THR A 105 11.27 16.87 19.48
C THR A 105 12.00 17.37 20.73
N ASP A 106 12.71 16.50 21.44
CA ASP A 106 13.40 16.86 22.70
C ASP A 106 14.78 17.51 22.51
N GLY A 107 15.03 18.11 21.34
CA GLY A 107 16.31 18.77 21.04
C GLY A 107 17.49 17.81 20.81
N PHE A 108 17.20 16.53 20.68
CA PHE A 108 18.15 15.45 20.57
C PHE A 108 18.15 14.84 19.19
N SER A 109 19.29 14.90 18.45
CA SER A 109 19.39 14.28 17.13
C SER A 109 19.77 12.81 17.22
N MET A 110 18.79 11.94 17.13
CA MET A 110 18.98 10.50 17.03
C MET A 110 19.90 10.10 15.87
N ILE A 111 19.79 10.81 14.75
CA ILE A 111 20.56 10.53 13.53
C ILE A 111 22.06 10.69 13.81
N ASP A 112 22.45 11.75 14.51
CA ASP A 112 23.86 12.01 14.80
C ASP A 112 24.37 11.04 15.87
N LEU A 113 23.54 10.67 16.83
CA LEU A 113 23.89 9.63 17.80
C LEU A 113 24.07 8.26 17.11
N PHE A 114 23.18 7.88 16.20
CA PHE A 114 23.35 6.65 15.42
C PHE A 114 24.59 6.70 14.52
N LYS A 115 24.90 7.82 13.87
CA LYS A 115 26.13 7.99 13.10
C LYS A 115 27.37 7.79 13.99
N SER A 116 27.38 8.41 15.17
CA SER A 116 28.46 8.26 16.14
C SER A 116 28.59 6.80 16.60
N PHE A 117 27.47 6.17 16.93
CA PHE A 117 27.46 4.77 17.36
C PHE A 117 27.99 3.83 16.27
N PHE A 118 27.49 3.93 15.05
CA PHE A 118 27.95 3.06 13.95
C PHE A 118 29.38 3.38 13.50
N GLY A 119 29.77 4.66 13.51
CA GLY A 119 31.16 5.06 13.17
C GLY A 119 32.19 4.56 14.15
N ASN A 120 31.82 4.36 15.41
CA ASN A 120 32.72 3.99 16.51
C ASN A 120 32.24 2.74 17.26
N ALA A 121 31.51 1.84 16.62
CA ALA A 121 30.86 0.68 17.25
C ALA A 121 31.83 -0.13 18.12
N GLY A 122 33.10 -0.33 17.66
CA GLY A 122 34.12 -1.03 18.43
C GLY A 122 34.39 -0.39 19.79
N LEU A 123 34.43 0.94 19.86
CA LEU A 123 34.71 1.67 21.11
C LEU A 123 33.52 1.53 22.10
N TYR A 124 32.30 1.56 21.63
CA TYR A 124 31.13 1.38 22.48
C TYR A 124 31.05 0.00 23.15
N PHE A 125 31.60 -1.03 22.49
CA PHE A 125 31.64 -2.38 23.07
C PHE A 125 32.88 -2.68 23.87
N THR A 126 34.03 -2.07 23.55
CA THR A 126 35.32 -2.36 24.23
C THR A 126 35.59 -1.41 25.38
N ASN A 127 35.08 -0.18 25.34
CA ASN A 127 35.40 0.88 26.30
C ASN A 127 34.18 1.31 27.12
N MET A 128 33.31 0.38 27.51
CA MET A 128 32.07 0.66 28.26
C MET A 128 32.28 1.36 29.62
N GLY A 129 33.49 1.41 30.12
CA GLY A 129 33.84 2.10 31.38
C GLY A 129 34.11 3.60 31.26
N TYR A 130 34.21 4.14 30.06
CA TYR A 130 34.45 5.58 29.83
C TYR A 130 33.15 6.37 29.67
N GLU A 131 33.15 7.63 30.15
CA GLU A 131 31.95 8.49 30.15
C GLU A 131 31.29 8.60 28.76
N ASN A 132 32.07 8.73 27.68
CA ASN A 132 31.57 8.89 26.32
C ASN A 132 31.11 7.57 25.65
N TYR A 133 31.54 6.43 26.20
CA TYR A 133 31.23 5.08 25.68
C TYR A 133 30.65 4.18 26.77
N SER A 134 29.93 4.77 27.72
CA SER A 134 29.45 4.05 28.88
C SER A 134 28.45 2.96 28.52
N GLY A 135 28.35 1.95 29.36
CA GLY A 135 27.37 0.88 29.23
C GLY A 135 25.93 1.38 29.06
N PRO A 136 25.49 2.40 29.83
CA PRO A 136 24.16 3.03 29.63
C PRO A 136 23.91 3.48 28.21
N ILE A 137 24.88 4.14 27.56
CA ILE A 137 24.75 4.61 26.18
C ILE A 137 24.62 3.41 25.23
N THR A 138 25.55 2.45 25.35
CA THR A 138 25.59 1.27 24.48
C THR A 138 24.28 0.48 24.53
N TYR A 139 23.82 0.15 25.73
CA TYR A 139 22.56 -0.63 25.89
C TYR A 139 21.32 0.15 25.45
N THR A 140 21.28 1.48 25.71
CA THR A 140 20.17 2.31 25.24
C THR A 140 20.15 2.40 23.71
N MET A 141 21.32 2.58 23.08
CA MET A 141 21.41 2.59 21.61
C MET A 141 20.99 1.27 20.98
N LEU A 142 21.42 0.14 21.53
CA LEU A 142 20.95 -1.17 21.09
C LEU A 142 19.46 -1.34 21.29
N SER A 143 18.91 -0.90 22.42
CA SER A 143 17.46 -0.91 22.66
C SER A 143 16.70 -0.17 21.57
N MET A 144 17.16 1.04 21.21
CA MET A 144 16.53 1.85 20.16
C MET A 144 16.63 1.18 18.79
N LEU A 145 17.76 0.54 18.46
CA LEU A 145 17.89 -0.26 17.23
C LEU A 145 16.87 -1.38 17.16
N PHE A 146 16.68 -2.12 18.25
CA PHE A 146 15.68 -3.19 18.30
C PHE A 146 14.23 -2.65 18.29
N MET A 147 13.99 -1.46 18.84
CA MET A 147 12.71 -0.79 18.72
C MET A 147 12.41 -0.43 17.25
N VAL A 148 13.37 0.19 16.56
CA VAL A 148 13.21 0.53 15.13
C VAL A 148 13.10 -0.73 14.28
N LEU A 149 13.87 -1.77 14.57
CA LEU A 149 13.74 -3.07 13.90
C LEU A 149 12.37 -3.67 14.08
N SER A 150 11.79 -3.62 15.28
CA SER A 150 10.43 -4.08 15.55
C SER A 150 9.39 -3.32 14.70
N ALA A 151 9.50 -1.98 14.65
CA ALA A 151 8.63 -1.16 13.81
C ALA A 151 8.78 -1.49 12.30
N LEU A 152 10.00 -1.71 11.84
CA LEU A 152 10.26 -2.10 10.45
C LEU A 152 9.66 -3.47 10.11
N LEU A 153 9.80 -4.45 11.00
CA LEU A 153 9.29 -5.81 10.79
C LEU A 153 7.76 -5.83 10.69
N ILE A 154 7.04 -5.06 11.50
CA ILE A 154 5.57 -4.98 11.41
C ILE A 154 5.12 -4.29 10.11
N VAL A 155 5.86 -3.27 9.65
CA VAL A 155 5.59 -2.63 8.35
C VAL A 155 5.82 -3.62 7.20
N ILE A 156 6.90 -4.40 7.25
CA ILE A 156 7.15 -5.46 6.26
C ILE A 156 6.01 -6.49 6.30
N ALA A 157 5.61 -6.96 7.47
CA ALA A 157 4.49 -7.89 7.63
C ALA A 157 3.21 -7.36 7.01
N PHE A 158 2.91 -6.07 7.19
CA PHE A 158 1.76 -5.41 6.56
C PHE A 158 1.84 -5.44 5.04
N PHE A 159 2.97 -5.06 4.44
CA PHE A 159 3.14 -5.08 2.98
C PHE A 159 3.12 -6.50 2.39
N LEU A 160 3.55 -7.51 3.15
CA LEU A 160 3.46 -8.91 2.71
C LEU A 160 2.02 -9.36 2.45
N ILE A 161 0.99 -8.69 3.01
CA ILE A 161 -0.41 -8.96 2.69
C ILE A 161 -0.67 -8.80 1.19
N ILE A 162 -0.03 -7.79 0.56
CA ILE A 162 -0.16 -7.51 -0.87
C ILE A 162 0.73 -8.43 -1.68
N PHE A 163 2.00 -8.59 -1.29
CA PHE A 163 2.97 -9.36 -2.10
C PHE A 163 2.74 -10.87 -2.08
N THR A 164 2.10 -11.41 -1.04
CA THR A 164 1.83 -12.84 -0.92
C THR A 164 0.42 -13.25 -1.35
N PHE A 165 -0.26 -12.43 -2.16
CA PHE A 165 -1.64 -12.67 -2.60
C PHE A 165 -1.84 -14.03 -3.30
N LYS A 166 -0.82 -14.56 -3.98
CA LYS A 166 -0.87 -15.88 -4.63
C LYS A 166 -0.89 -17.05 -3.63
N HIS A 167 -0.37 -16.85 -2.43
CA HIS A 167 -0.22 -17.87 -1.41
C HIS A 167 -1.06 -17.51 -0.18
N SER A 168 -2.37 -17.66 -0.29
CA SER A 168 -3.35 -17.26 0.73
C SER A 168 -3.15 -17.94 2.11
N LYS A 169 -2.42 -19.05 2.18
CA LYS A 169 -2.07 -19.79 3.42
C LYS A 169 -0.65 -19.54 3.89
N THR A 170 0.06 -18.54 3.35
CA THR A 170 1.41 -18.24 3.80
C THR A 170 1.42 -17.80 5.26
N LYS A 171 2.39 -18.31 6.02
CA LYS A 171 2.66 -17.91 7.41
C LYS A 171 3.70 -16.79 7.49
N ALA A 172 4.17 -16.25 6.36
CA ALA A 172 5.25 -15.28 6.34
C ALA A 172 4.93 -14.06 7.22
N MET A 173 3.72 -13.48 7.10
CA MET A 173 3.31 -12.35 7.92
C MET A 173 3.38 -12.67 9.42
N PHE A 174 2.86 -13.82 9.84
CA PHE A 174 2.95 -14.26 11.22
C PHE A 174 4.39 -14.38 11.71
N VAL A 175 5.31 -14.91 10.88
CA VAL A 175 6.73 -14.99 11.23
C VAL A 175 7.34 -13.61 11.46
N PHE A 176 7.07 -12.65 10.57
CA PHE A 176 7.56 -11.27 10.73
C PHE A 176 6.95 -10.58 11.95
N ASP A 177 5.67 -10.82 12.26
CA ASP A 177 5.04 -10.31 13.48
C ASP A 177 5.70 -10.88 14.74
N VAL A 178 5.96 -12.18 14.76
CA VAL A 178 6.65 -12.83 15.91
C VAL A 178 8.06 -12.27 16.06
N LEU A 179 8.80 -12.07 14.97
CA LEU A 179 10.11 -11.43 15.01
C LEU A 179 10.02 -9.99 15.53
N SER A 180 8.96 -9.25 15.15
CA SER A 180 8.70 -7.90 15.67
C SER A 180 8.45 -7.92 17.18
N VAL A 181 7.62 -8.85 17.68
CA VAL A 181 7.38 -9.05 19.13
C VAL A 181 8.68 -9.37 19.86
N LEU A 182 9.48 -10.29 19.34
CA LEU A 182 10.77 -10.65 19.95
C LEU A 182 11.73 -9.46 19.98
N SER A 183 11.79 -8.70 18.89
CA SER A 183 12.61 -7.49 18.81
C SER A 183 12.17 -6.43 19.83
N ALA A 184 10.85 -6.23 20.00
CA ALA A 184 10.30 -5.33 21.01
C ALA A 184 10.70 -5.75 22.44
N ILE A 185 10.59 -7.04 22.75
CA ILE A 185 10.98 -7.59 24.08
C ILE A 185 12.49 -7.39 24.32
N VAL A 186 13.33 -7.70 23.32
CA VAL A 186 14.77 -7.50 23.42
C VAL A 186 15.10 -6.02 23.64
N SER A 187 14.41 -5.11 22.95
CA SER A 187 14.53 -3.66 23.15
C SER A 187 14.28 -3.29 24.62
N ALA A 188 13.19 -3.73 25.21
CA ALA A 188 12.83 -3.43 26.60
C ALA A 188 13.86 -4.02 27.60
N ILE A 189 14.35 -5.24 27.36
CA ILE A 189 15.39 -5.86 28.19
C ILE A 189 16.67 -5.03 28.14
N LEU A 190 17.13 -4.70 26.94
CA LEU A 190 18.37 -3.90 26.77
C LEU A 190 18.23 -2.52 27.41
N PHE A 191 17.05 -1.87 27.26
CA PHE A 191 16.81 -0.59 27.92
C PHE A 191 16.88 -0.72 29.45
N THR A 192 16.26 -1.77 30.01
CA THR A 192 16.27 -2.02 31.45
C THR A 192 17.70 -2.28 31.97
N VAL A 193 18.52 -3.00 31.20
CA VAL A 193 19.94 -3.23 31.52
C VAL A 193 20.70 -1.90 31.47
N GLY A 194 20.49 -1.09 30.42
CA GLY A 194 21.12 0.22 30.28
C GLY A 194 20.74 1.18 31.42
N ALA A 195 19.45 1.23 31.76
CA ALA A 195 18.95 2.06 32.86
C ALA A 195 19.52 1.64 34.22
N LYS A 196 19.64 0.31 34.48
CA LYS A 196 20.29 -0.18 35.69
C LYS A 196 21.82 0.13 35.71
N SER A 197 22.47 0.01 34.55
CA SER A 197 23.87 0.39 34.42
C SER A 197 24.08 1.90 34.67
N ALA A 198 23.13 2.74 34.27
CA ALA A 198 23.18 4.20 34.49
C ALA A 198 23.32 4.58 35.96
N SER A 199 22.69 3.83 36.88
CA SER A 199 22.79 4.10 38.33
C SER A 199 24.21 3.90 38.90
N GLY A 200 25.10 3.21 38.18
CA GLY A 200 26.50 3.01 38.56
C GLY A 200 27.43 4.14 38.10
N TYR A 201 26.94 5.10 37.33
CA TYR A 201 27.71 6.23 36.82
C TYR A 201 27.31 7.53 37.50
N GLN A 202 28.27 8.33 37.96
CA GLN A 202 27.98 9.67 38.50
C GLN A 202 27.47 10.61 37.40
N GLY A 203 27.95 10.44 36.16
CA GLY A 203 27.51 11.17 34.99
C GLY A 203 28.01 10.52 33.70
N PHE A 204 27.26 10.74 32.64
CA PHE A 204 27.66 10.37 31.29
C PHE A 204 26.96 11.31 30.26
N ASN A 205 27.52 11.41 29.07
CA ASN A 205 26.94 12.23 28.01
C ASN A 205 26.11 11.36 27.09
N PHE A 206 24.82 11.68 26.96
CA PHE A 206 23.94 11.05 26.01
C PHE A 206 23.69 12.03 24.85
N GLY A 207 24.51 11.89 23.79
CA GLY A 207 24.61 12.93 22.77
C GLY A 207 25.14 14.23 23.39
N ASP A 208 24.44 15.33 23.16
CA ASP A 208 24.77 16.65 23.71
C ASP A 208 24.21 16.87 25.15
N MET A 209 23.48 15.88 25.69
CA MET A 209 22.90 15.98 27.03
C MET A 209 23.79 15.29 28.08
N ALA A 210 24.19 16.08 29.08
CA ALA A 210 24.83 15.54 30.28
C ALA A 210 23.76 14.92 31.20
N MET A 211 23.96 13.66 31.56
CA MET A 211 23.08 12.89 32.44
C MET A 211 23.80 12.62 33.77
N TYR A 212 23.24 13.16 34.86
CA TYR A 212 23.75 12.94 36.22
C TYR A 212 22.69 12.20 37.03
N ASN A 213 23.10 11.22 37.83
CA ASN A 213 22.21 10.41 38.64
C ASN A 213 21.05 9.82 37.82
N ALA A 214 21.35 9.35 36.61
CA ALA A 214 20.33 8.96 35.67
C ALA A 214 19.64 7.68 36.11
N SER A 215 18.31 7.70 35.93
CA SER A 215 17.42 6.53 36.13
C SER A 215 16.52 6.37 34.92
N GLY A 216 16.17 5.15 34.58
CA GLY A 216 15.31 4.89 33.44
C GLY A 216 14.28 3.82 33.71
N SER A 217 13.17 3.91 33.01
CA SER A 217 12.09 2.90 33.09
C SER A 217 11.41 2.71 31.74
N VAL A 218 11.00 1.49 31.49
CA VAL A 218 10.10 1.18 30.39
C VAL A 218 8.74 1.81 30.70
N GLN A 219 8.17 2.51 29.73
CA GLN A 219 6.94 3.29 29.89
C GLN A 219 5.72 2.46 29.44
N TRP A 220 4.53 2.97 29.77
CA TRP A 220 3.26 2.33 29.45
C TRP A 220 3.06 2.08 27.95
N GLY A 221 3.59 2.95 27.08
CA GLY A 221 3.50 2.84 25.65
C GLY A 221 4.09 1.54 25.10
N PHE A 222 5.18 1.05 25.70
CA PHE A 222 5.74 -0.26 25.37
C PHE A 222 4.73 -1.40 25.57
N PHE A 223 4.04 -1.42 26.71
CA PHE A 223 3.07 -2.49 27.02
C PHE A 223 1.88 -2.44 26.06
N VAL A 224 1.42 -1.23 25.71
CA VAL A 224 0.37 -1.07 24.71
C VAL A 224 0.84 -1.53 23.33
N ALA A 225 2.03 -1.13 22.89
CA ALA A 225 2.61 -1.56 21.62
C ALA A 225 2.77 -3.08 21.58
N LEU A 226 3.29 -3.69 22.64
CA LEU A 226 3.44 -5.14 22.75
C LEU A 226 2.10 -5.87 22.65
N ALA A 227 1.07 -5.38 23.35
CA ALA A 227 -0.27 -5.97 23.27
C ALA A 227 -0.83 -5.89 21.85
N LEU A 228 -0.67 -4.74 21.17
CA LEU A 228 -1.10 -4.56 19.78
C LEU A 228 -0.34 -5.47 18.80
N LEU A 229 0.97 -5.65 19.00
CA LEU A 229 1.80 -6.58 18.21
C LEU A 229 1.33 -8.04 18.39
N LEU A 230 1.01 -8.45 19.61
CA LEU A 230 0.47 -9.79 19.88
C LEU A 230 -0.89 -10.00 19.22
N VAL A 231 -1.76 -8.99 19.24
CA VAL A 231 -3.05 -9.05 18.55
C VAL A 231 -2.86 -9.16 17.04
N ALA A 232 -1.94 -8.39 16.45
CA ALA A 232 -1.60 -8.47 15.03
C ALA A 232 -1.05 -9.86 14.65
N SER A 233 -0.15 -10.42 15.45
CA SER A 233 0.35 -11.80 15.30
C SER A 233 -0.79 -12.82 15.32
N GLY A 234 -1.68 -12.70 16.29
CA GLY A 234 -2.82 -13.62 16.46
C GLY A 234 -3.77 -13.59 15.26
N ILE A 235 -4.12 -12.40 14.76
CA ILE A 235 -5.02 -12.29 13.60
C ILE A 235 -4.35 -12.79 12.31
N ASN A 236 -3.06 -12.54 12.12
CA ASN A 236 -2.32 -13.03 10.96
C ASN A 236 -2.21 -14.56 10.97
N LEU A 237 -2.03 -15.17 12.14
CA LEU A 237 -2.06 -16.61 12.30
C LEU A 237 -3.47 -17.17 12.01
N ALA A 238 -4.52 -16.55 12.55
CA ALA A 238 -5.91 -16.97 12.33
C ALA A 238 -6.28 -16.94 10.84
N VAL A 239 -5.85 -15.90 10.10
CA VAL A 239 -6.06 -15.82 8.63
C VAL A 239 -5.26 -16.89 7.89
N ALA A 240 -4.02 -17.18 8.30
CA ALA A 240 -3.20 -18.23 7.70
C ALA A 240 -3.79 -19.65 7.89
N LEU A 241 -4.49 -19.88 8.99
CA LEU A 241 -5.15 -21.15 9.30
C LEU A 241 -6.57 -21.24 8.71
N ALA A 242 -7.18 -20.12 8.34
CA ALA A 242 -8.54 -20.09 7.79
C ALA A 242 -8.60 -20.78 6.41
N PRO A 243 -9.76 -21.38 6.06
CA PRO A 243 -9.95 -21.99 4.74
C PRO A 243 -9.82 -20.93 3.65
N ALA A 244 -9.00 -21.23 2.65
CA ALA A 244 -8.82 -20.37 1.49
C ALA A 244 -9.76 -20.81 0.37
N LYS A 245 -10.35 -19.83 -0.34
CA LYS A 245 -11.10 -20.10 -1.57
C LYS A 245 -10.15 -20.53 -2.68
N SER A 246 -10.60 -21.45 -3.53
CA SER A 246 -9.86 -21.86 -4.73
C SER A 246 -9.89 -20.73 -5.77
N ASP A 247 -8.99 -20.79 -6.73
CA ASP A 247 -8.94 -19.81 -7.83
C ASP A 247 -10.19 -19.86 -8.69
N GLU A 248 -10.73 -21.05 -8.90
CA GLU A 248 -11.97 -21.29 -9.64
C GLU A 248 -13.14 -20.59 -8.98
N THR A 249 -13.31 -20.76 -7.66
CA THR A 249 -14.40 -20.08 -6.92
C THR A 249 -14.25 -18.56 -6.92
N LEU A 250 -13.01 -18.04 -6.89
CA LEU A 250 -12.75 -16.61 -6.98
C LEU A 250 -13.08 -16.05 -8.36
N GLU A 251 -12.83 -16.81 -9.41
CA GLU A 251 -13.16 -16.40 -10.78
C GLU A 251 -14.67 -16.47 -11.04
N GLU A 252 -15.35 -17.51 -10.57
CA GLU A 252 -16.82 -17.60 -10.63
C GLU A 252 -17.49 -16.40 -9.93
N GLU A 253 -17.03 -16.06 -8.71
CA GLU A 253 -17.54 -14.89 -7.99
C GLU A 253 -17.25 -13.57 -8.72
N ARG A 254 -16.11 -13.46 -9.42
CA ARG A 254 -15.79 -12.30 -10.24
C ARG A 254 -16.73 -12.16 -11.41
N LEU A 255 -16.97 -13.27 -12.13
CA LEU A 255 -17.88 -13.30 -13.28
C LEU A 255 -19.31 -13.01 -12.86
N ALA A 256 -19.76 -13.57 -11.74
CA ALA A 256 -21.09 -13.28 -11.19
C ALA A 256 -21.25 -11.79 -10.84
N ARG A 257 -20.24 -11.18 -10.18
CA ARG A 257 -20.26 -9.73 -9.89
C ARG A 257 -20.26 -8.87 -11.15
N LYS A 258 -19.50 -9.29 -12.18
CA LYS A 258 -19.49 -8.61 -13.48
C LYS A 258 -20.86 -8.68 -14.14
N ALA A 259 -21.49 -9.86 -14.20
CA ALA A 259 -22.82 -10.03 -14.77
C ALA A 259 -23.88 -9.13 -14.09
N VAL A 260 -23.87 -9.04 -12.76
CA VAL A 260 -24.76 -8.15 -12.01
C VAL A 260 -24.50 -6.68 -12.32
N LYS A 261 -23.24 -6.29 -12.52
CA LYS A 261 -22.88 -4.92 -12.87
C LYS A 261 -23.35 -4.58 -14.28
N ASP A 262 -23.09 -5.46 -15.24
CA ASP A 262 -23.48 -5.30 -16.64
C ASP A 262 -25.02 -5.20 -16.76
N GLU A 263 -25.76 -6.00 -15.98
CA GLU A 263 -27.22 -5.91 -15.94
C GLU A 263 -27.73 -4.57 -15.38
N LYS A 264 -27.10 -4.07 -14.29
CA LYS A 264 -27.43 -2.74 -13.75
C LYS A 264 -27.12 -1.62 -14.74
N GLU A 265 -26.02 -1.72 -15.46
CA GLU A 265 -25.66 -0.73 -16.50
C GLU A 265 -26.65 -0.75 -17.66
N ARG A 266 -27.11 -1.95 -18.11
CA ARG A 266 -28.17 -2.09 -19.11
C ARG A 266 -29.45 -1.46 -18.65
N GLN A 267 -29.90 -1.75 -17.42
CA GLN A 267 -31.13 -1.15 -16.87
C GLN A 267 -31.00 0.36 -16.74
N ALA A 268 -29.85 0.87 -16.34
CA ALA A 268 -29.63 2.32 -16.28
C ALA A 268 -29.60 2.97 -17.68
N ALA A 269 -29.07 2.28 -18.70
CA ALA A 269 -29.11 2.76 -20.09
C ALA A 269 -30.54 2.83 -20.61
N ILE A 270 -31.34 1.79 -20.43
CA ILE A 270 -32.76 1.74 -20.81
C ILE A 270 -33.58 2.87 -20.12
N LYS A 271 -33.28 3.10 -18.83
CA LYS A 271 -33.94 4.19 -18.09
C LYS A 271 -33.61 5.56 -18.67
N ARG A 272 -32.33 5.81 -18.97
CA ARG A 272 -31.87 7.08 -19.59
C ARG A 272 -32.47 7.29 -20.97
N GLU A 273 -32.62 6.23 -21.76
CA GLU A 273 -33.24 6.30 -23.07
C GLU A 273 -34.72 6.69 -22.96
N LYS A 274 -35.47 6.07 -22.06
CA LYS A 274 -36.87 6.45 -21.78
C LYS A 274 -37.00 7.90 -21.31
N GLU A 275 -36.14 8.33 -20.41
CA GLU A 275 -36.11 9.73 -19.92
C GLU A 275 -35.83 10.73 -21.07
N ARG A 276 -34.95 10.36 -22.02
CA ARG A 276 -34.72 11.17 -23.24
C ARG A 276 -35.92 11.24 -24.14
N GLU A 277 -36.58 10.11 -24.44
CA GLU A 277 -37.77 10.07 -25.26
C GLU A 277 -38.90 10.90 -24.63
N GLU A 278 -39.11 10.81 -23.32
CA GLU A 278 -40.13 11.63 -22.63
C GLU A 278 -39.77 13.13 -22.67
N ALA A 279 -38.47 13.48 -22.50
CA ALA A 279 -38.07 14.85 -22.61
C ALA A 279 -38.22 15.42 -24.03
N GLU A 280 -37.91 14.63 -25.06
CA GLU A 280 -38.14 15.00 -26.46
C GLU A 280 -39.62 15.18 -26.77
N LYS A 281 -40.50 14.29 -26.28
CA LYS A 281 -41.97 14.45 -26.45
C LYS A 281 -42.48 15.73 -25.79
N LYS A 282 -42.05 16.01 -24.54
CA LYS A 282 -42.43 17.26 -23.88
C LYS A 282 -41.91 18.51 -24.60
N ALA A 283 -40.67 18.48 -25.09
CA ALA A 283 -40.12 19.57 -25.86
C ALA A 283 -40.87 19.80 -27.19
N ALA A 284 -41.29 18.72 -27.86
CA ALA A 284 -42.09 18.79 -29.08
C ALA A 284 -43.52 19.35 -28.79
N GLU A 285 -44.15 18.95 -27.70
CA GLU A 285 -45.46 19.49 -27.28
C GLU A 285 -45.38 20.98 -26.94
N GLU A 286 -44.35 21.40 -26.19
CA GLU A 286 -44.13 22.83 -25.90
C GLU A 286 -43.87 23.67 -27.17
N GLN A 287 -43.10 23.12 -28.11
CA GLN A 287 -42.90 23.80 -29.41
C GLN A 287 -44.17 23.90 -30.21
N ALA A 288 -44.99 22.84 -30.25
CA ALA A 288 -46.30 22.86 -30.94
C ALA A 288 -47.26 23.90 -30.32
N GLU A 289 -47.27 24.00 -28.98
CA GLU A 289 -48.08 25.01 -28.30
C GLU A 289 -47.62 26.45 -28.59
N LYS A 290 -46.29 26.69 -28.59
CA LYS A 290 -45.72 28.00 -28.95
C LYS A 290 -46.07 28.39 -30.38
N VAL A 291 -45.99 27.44 -31.34
CA VAL A 291 -46.32 27.66 -32.72
C VAL A 291 -47.84 27.94 -32.85
N ALA A 292 -48.72 27.22 -32.15
CA ALA A 292 -50.18 27.45 -32.16
C ALA A 292 -50.52 28.84 -31.61
N LYS A 293 -49.92 29.26 -30.49
CA LYS A 293 -50.09 30.62 -29.93
C LYS A 293 -49.60 31.71 -30.90
N ALA A 294 -48.44 31.50 -31.55
CA ALA A 294 -47.92 32.44 -32.53
C ALA A 294 -48.88 32.58 -33.76
N ARG A 295 -49.45 31.48 -34.27
CA ARG A 295 -50.43 31.50 -35.36
C ARG A 295 -51.71 32.22 -34.94
N ALA A 296 -52.26 31.96 -33.77
CA ALA A 296 -53.44 32.65 -33.26
C ALA A 296 -53.25 34.18 -33.15
N ASN A 297 -52.04 34.59 -32.63
CA ASN A 297 -51.68 36.00 -32.52
C ASN A 297 -51.59 36.67 -33.91
N LEU A 298 -51.06 35.96 -34.89
CA LEU A 298 -50.93 36.45 -36.28
C LEU A 298 -52.28 36.61 -36.97
N GLU A 299 -53.23 35.69 -36.73
CA GLU A 299 -54.58 35.77 -37.23
C GLU A 299 -55.37 36.92 -36.58
N ALA A 300 -55.22 37.09 -35.25
CA ALA A 300 -55.78 38.23 -34.52
C ALA A 300 -55.23 39.58 -35.03
N ALA A 301 -53.96 39.67 -35.34
CA ALA A 301 -53.36 40.87 -35.90
C ALA A 301 -53.84 41.17 -37.33
N LYS A 302 -54.04 40.15 -38.16
CA LYS A 302 -54.62 40.28 -39.52
C LYS A 302 -56.06 40.71 -39.47
N ALA A 303 -56.87 40.23 -38.52
CA ALA A 303 -58.26 40.64 -38.35
C ALA A 303 -58.42 42.12 -37.91
N LYS A 304 -57.45 42.62 -37.08
CA LYS A 304 -57.40 44.05 -36.68
C LYS A 304 -57.00 44.99 -37.82
N LYS A 305 -56.28 44.55 -38.85
CA LYS A 305 -55.87 45.35 -40.01
C LYS A 305 -57.00 45.41 -41.12
N LYS A 306 -58.02 44.58 -41.04
CA LYS A 306 -59.15 44.55 -41.97
C LYS A 306 -60.38 45.37 -41.50
N LYS A 307 -60.34 45.92 -40.33
CA LYS A 307 -61.26 46.91 -39.80
C LYS A 307 -60.57 48.30 -39.89
#